data_c3e5a5d9f89b7ac0d38164637ca1d2d2
#
_entry.id   c3e5a5d9f89b7ac0d38164637ca1d2d2
#
_cell.length_a   1.000
_cell.length_b   1.000
_cell.length_c   1.000
_cell.angle_alpha   90.00
_cell.angle_beta   90.00
_cell.angle_gamma   90.00
#
_symmetry.space_group_name_H-M   'P 1'
#
loop_
_entity.id
_entity.type
_entity.pdbx_description
1 polymer ?
#
loop_
_entity_poly.entity_id
_entity_poly.type
_entity_poly.pdbx_seq_one_letter_code
_entity_poly.pdbx_strand_id
1 'polypeptide(L)'
;RKPLRILHVTNFNERHNGRLFFNTGRRINNGFIRRGNSVLEFSDRDIQRNYKAYSDISGSKSLNEKLRKTCYNFKPDLIVLGHADLISTNTLGELKDEYPFLKVAQWFLDPLNVNGPDFNKNRNRILDKSKFVDSNFITTSPDVLNFLPKNVKNFFIPNPTDPSIETLNNFNKNCSNDVFFALSHGVHRGSLKYRTFDDREIFIKKLLNMSKNIKYDIFGINNVQPIWADQYIKTISNSKMGLNLSRGSPIKYYSSDRLTQITGNGLVTLIDEKTKYRDFFNDKEMVFYKNISDLSEKILKISKDEKLRKSIAKKGKAKYMKFFNSKLVAQFIIDRTLGINDKKKYLWHS
;
A
#
# COMPACT_ATOMS: atom_id res chain seq x y z
N ARG A 1 -2.10 -14.70 -23.75
CA ARG A 1 -1.32 -15.48 -22.79
C ARG A 1 -2.22 -16.44 -22.04
N LYS A 2 -1.78 -17.70 -21.79
CA LYS A 2 -2.51 -18.66 -20.98
C LYS A 2 -2.68 -18.12 -19.55
N PRO A 3 -3.87 -18.26 -18.92
CA PRO A 3 -4.07 -17.92 -17.52
C PRO A 3 -3.08 -18.66 -16.62
N LEU A 4 -2.55 -17.95 -15.61
CA LEU A 4 -1.67 -18.52 -14.60
C LEU A 4 -2.47 -18.96 -13.38
N ARG A 5 -1.99 -19.97 -12.68
CA ARG A 5 -2.40 -20.31 -11.31
C ARG A 5 -1.50 -19.55 -10.34
N ILE A 6 -2.07 -18.56 -9.64
CA ILE A 6 -1.37 -17.68 -8.71
C ILE A 6 -1.82 -18.00 -7.29
N LEU A 7 -0.86 -18.37 -6.44
CA LEU A 7 -1.09 -18.48 -5.00
C LEU A 7 -0.65 -17.15 -4.35
N HIS A 8 -1.62 -16.33 -3.95
CA HIS A 8 -1.35 -15.05 -3.31
C HIS A 8 -1.40 -15.21 -1.79
N VAL A 9 -0.22 -15.18 -1.17
CA VAL A 9 0.00 -15.33 0.27
C VAL A 9 0.15 -13.97 0.90
N THR A 10 -0.87 -13.51 1.61
CA THR A 10 -0.84 -12.24 2.34
C THR A 10 -1.90 -12.25 3.45
N ASN A 11 -1.84 -11.29 4.36
CA ASN A 11 -2.86 -11.15 5.39
C ASN A 11 -4.15 -10.53 4.79
N PHE A 12 -5.13 -11.37 4.47
CA PHE A 12 -6.45 -10.92 3.98
C PHE A 12 -7.36 -10.40 5.10
N ASN A 13 -6.93 -10.51 6.36
CA ASN A 13 -7.59 -9.94 7.53
C ASN A 13 -9.00 -10.50 7.81
N GLU A 14 -9.26 -11.77 7.52
CA GLU A 14 -10.56 -12.44 7.73
C GLU A 14 -11.02 -12.32 9.18
N ARG A 15 -10.09 -12.52 10.16
CA ARG A 15 -10.36 -12.41 11.60
C ARG A 15 -10.81 -11.03 12.07
N HIS A 16 -10.76 -10.02 11.22
CA HIS A 16 -11.13 -8.64 11.56
C HIS A 16 -12.54 -8.25 11.08
N ASN A 17 -13.36 -9.21 10.66
CA ASN A 17 -14.78 -9.02 10.32
C ASN A 17 -14.98 -7.88 9.30
N GLY A 18 -14.19 -7.85 8.23
CA GLY A 18 -14.27 -6.85 7.16
C GLY A 18 -13.60 -5.50 7.46
N ARG A 19 -13.26 -5.21 8.73
CA ARG A 19 -12.68 -3.91 9.14
C ARG A 19 -11.45 -3.51 8.33
N LEU A 20 -10.60 -4.45 7.97
CA LEU A 20 -9.35 -4.23 7.22
C LEU A 20 -9.43 -4.78 5.78
N PHE A 21 -10.62 -4.85 5.21
CA PHE A 21 -10.81 -5.37 3.86
C PHE A 21 -10.14 -4.50 2.78
N PHE A 22 -10.24 -3.18 2.90
CA PHE A 22 -9.74 -2.22 1.91
C PHE A 22 -8.23 -1.97 2.05
N ASN A 23 -7.43 -2.97 1.74
CA ASN A 23 -5.97 -2.93 1.86
C ASN A 23 -5.27 -3.18 0.53
N THR A 24 -3.95 -2.93 0.46
CA THR A 24 -3.13 -3.10 -0.74
C THR A 24 -3.09 -4.56 -1.22
N GLY A 25 -3.03 -5.53 -0.30
CA GLY A 25 -3.07 -6.95 -0.66
C GLY A 25 -4.34 -7.31 -1.42
N ARG A 26 -5.50 -6.81 -0.97
CA ARG A 26 -6.79 -7.00 -1.67
C ARG A 26 -6.79 -6.35 -3.06
N ARG A 27 -6.26 -5.14 -3.21
CA ARG A 27 -6.16 -4.46 -4.51
C ARG A 27 -5.28 -5.24 -5.49
N ILE A 28 -4.11 -5.70 -5.06
CA ILE A 28 -3.22 -6.53 -5.89
C ILE A 28 -3.90 -7.85 -6.27
N ASN A 29 -4.56 -8.50 -5.33
CA ASN A 29 -5.31 -9.74 -5.56
C ASN A 29 -6.39 -9.55 -6.63
N ASN A 30 -7.20 -8.50 -6.50
CA ASN A 30 -8.21 -8.14 -7.49
C ASN A 30 -7.57 -7.90 -8.86
N GLY A 31 -6.38 -7.31 -8.91
CA GLY A 31 -5.63 -7.10 -10.13
C GLY A 31 -5.28 -8.41 -10.84
N PHE A 32 -4.82 -9.43 -10.11
CA PHE A 32 -4.54 -10.75 -10.67
C PHE A 32 -5.80 -11.41 -11.25
N ILE A 33 -6.92 -11.36 -10.51
CA ILE A 33 -8.22 -11.90 -10.96
C ILE A 33 -8.70 -11.17 -12.23
N ARG A 34 -8.65 -9.81 -12.22
CA ARG A 34 -9.07 -9.00 -13.37
C ARG A 34 -8.19 -9.16 -14.61
N ARG A 35 -7.01 -9.76 -14.46
CA ARG A 35 -6.13 -10.17 -15.57
C ARG A 35 -6.46 -11.56 -16.10
N GLY A 36 -7.51 -12.20 -15.61
CA GLY A 36 -7.98 -13.49 -16.05
C GLY A 36 -7.14 -14.68 -15.54
N ASN A 37 -6.44 -14.52 -14.42
CA ASN A 37 -5.70 -15.61 -13.79
C ASN A 37 -6.58 -16.36 -12.79
N SER A 38 -6.27 -17.64 -12.55
CA SER A 38 -6.82 -18.42 -11.43
C SER A 38 -6.05 -18.05 -10.16
N VAL A 39 -6.70 -17.39 -9.21
CA VAL A 39 -6.04 -16.87 -7.99
C VAL A 39 -6.58 -17.58 -6.77
N LEU A 40 -5.69 -18.22 -6.03
CA LEU A 40 -5.99 -18.79 -4.72
C LEU A 40 -5.47 -17.86 -3.63
N GLU A 41 -6.36 -17.38 -2.78
CA GLU A 41 -6.03 -16.54 -1.62
C GLU A 41 -5.54 -17.42 -0.46
N PHE A 42 -4.42 -17.03 0.16
CA PHE A 42 -3.86 -17.72 1.30
C PHE A 42 -3.53 -16.70 2.39
N SER A 43 -4.42 -16.61 3.40
CA SER A 43 -4.28 -15.64 4.50
C SER A 43 -3.41 -16.23 5.61
N ASP A 44 -2.11 -15.95 5.55
CA ASP A 44 -1.11 -16.55 6.42
C ASP A 44 -1.40 -16.35 7.93
N ARG A 45 -1.73 -15.12 8.33
CA ARG A 45 -2.00 -14.79 9.75
C ARG A 45 -3.32 -15.35 10.27
N ASP A 46 -4.33 -15.43 9.40
CA ASP A 46 -5.64 -16.00 9.78
C ASP A 46 -5.50 -17.52 9.90
N ILE A 47 -4.81 -18.17 8.96
CA ILE A 47 -4.53 -19.61 9.00
C ILE A 47 -3.72 -19.95 10.24
N GLN A 48 -2.60 -19.27 10.51
CA GLN A 48 -1.80 -19.53 11.69
C GLN A 48 -2.63 -19.49 12.98
N ARG A 49 -3.48 -18.48 13.09
CA ARG A 49 -4.34 -18.32 14.27
C ARG A 49 -5.36 -19.44 14.42
N ASN A 50 -6.00 -19.83 13.31
CA ASN A 50 -7.10 -20.79 13.31
C ASN A 50 -6.63 -22.24 13.51
N TYR A 51 -5.36 -22.54 13.20
CA TYR A 51 -4.79 -23.88 13.31
C TYR A 51 -3.85 -24.06 14.51
N LYS A 52 -3.95 -23.21 15.53
CA LYS A 52 -3.26 -23.42 16.80
C LYS A 52 -3.81 -24.65 17.52
N ALA A 53 -2.92 -25.51 18.03
CA ALA A 53 -3.24 -26.72 18.75
C ALA A 53 -2.21 -26.95 19.88
N TYR A 54 -2.47 -27.87 20.79
CA TYR A 54 -1.52 -28.23 21.86
C TYR A 54 -0.16 -28.68 21.28
N SER A 55 -0.16 -29.37 20.14
CA SER A 55 1.05 -29.79 19.42
C SER A 55 1.72 -28.69 18.58
N ASP A 56 1.03 -27.55 18.40
CA ASP A 56 1.53 -26.40 17.63
C ASP A 56 0.91 -25.10 18.20
N ILE A 57 1.37 -24.71 19.38
CA ILE A 57 0.85 -23.53 20.11
C ILE A 57 0.97 -22.24 19.28
N SER A 58 2.02 -22.12 18.48
CA SER A 58 2.22 -20.97 17.59
C SER A 58 1.32 -21.01 16.36
N GLY A 59 0.91 -22.19 15.90
CA GLY A 59 0.26 -22.45 14.62
C GLY A 59 1.21 -22.35 13.42
N SER A 60 2.52 -22.25 13.67
CA SER A 60 3.51 -22.03 12.60
C SER A 60 3.77 -23.31 11.79
N LYS A 61 3.86 -24.47 12.45
CA LYS A 61 4.02 -25.75 11.78
C LYS A 61 2.84 -26.04 10.86
N SER A 62 1.63 -25.91 11.41
CA SER A 62 0.36 -26.13 10.70
C SER A 62 0.20 -25.18 9.49
N LEU A 63 0.58 -23.90 9.66
CA LEU A 63 0.57 -22.92 8.58
C LEU A 63 1.45 -23.36 7.41
N ASN A 64 2.71 -23.72 7.68
CA ASN A 64 3.68 -24.08 6.65
C ASN A 64 3.35 -25.44 5.99
N GLU A 65 2.84 -26.41 6.76
CA GLU A 65 2.33 -27.65 6.21
C GLU A 65 1.12 -27.43 5.30
N LYS A 66 0.19 -26.55 5.70
CA LYS A 66 -0.97 -26.19 4.87
C LYS A 66 -0.52 -25.51 3.56
N LEU A 67 0.52 -24.67 3.59
CA LEU A 67 1.08 -24.07 2.38
C LEU A 67 1.60 -25.15 1.42
N ARG A 68 2.38 -26.14 1.90
CA ARG A 68 2.87 -27.27 1.09
C ARG A 68 1.72 -28.06 0.47
N LYS A 69 0.73 -28.45 1.29
CA LYS A 69 -0.48 -29.17 0.80
C LYS A 69 -1.25 -28.36 -0.25
N THR A 70 -1.34 -27.05 -0.05
CA THR A 70 -1.97 -26.15 -1.02
C THR A 70 -1.20 -26.11 -2.32
N CYS A 71 0.11 -26.01 -2.29
CA CYS A 71 0.97 -26.08 -3.49
C CYS A 71 0.85 -27.42 -4.21
N TYR A 72 0.84 -28.53 -3.48
CA TYR A 72 0.64 -29.86 -4.05
C TYR A 72 -0.67 -30.00 -4.81
N ASN A 73 -1.79 -29.51 -4.24
CA ASN A 73 -3.10 -29.61 -4.85
C ASN A 73 -3.33 -28.58 -5.97
N PHE A 74 -2.93 -27.35 -5.73
CA PHE A 74 -3.21 -26.23 -6.66
C PHE A 74 -2.17 -26.13 -7.78
N LYS A 75 -0.95 -26.56 -7.53
CA LYS A 75 0.21 -26.50 -8.45
C LYS A 75 0.34 -25.09 -9.06
N PRO A 76 0.67 -24.07 -8.24
CA PRO A 76 0.77 -22.71 -8.72
C PRO A 76 1.92 -22.53 -9.70
N ASP A 77 1.72 -21.72 -10.75
CA ASP A 77 2.78 -21.24 -11.63
C ASP A 77 3.59 -20.11 -10.94
N LEU A 78 2.94 -19.37 -10.03
CA LEU A 78 3.51 -18.23 -9.32
C LEU A 78 2.96 -18.17 -7.89
N ILE A 79 3.87 -18.08 -6.92
CA ILE A 79 3.55 -17.66 -5.55
C ILE A 79 3.87 -16.16 -5.41
N VAL A 80 2.95 -15.39 -4.87
CA VAL A 80 3.16 -13.96 -4.57
C VAL A 80 3.04 -13.75 -3.06
N LEU A 81 4.15 -13.39 -2.42
CA LEU A 81 4.25 -13.16 -0.98
C LEU A 81 4.04 -11.67 -0.67
N GLY A 82 2.98 -11.33 0.04
CA GLY A 82 2.72 -9.96 0.46
C GLY A 82 2.80 -9.81 1.97
N HIS A 83 3.91 -9.29 2.51
CA HIS A 83 4.14 -9.25 3.96
C HIS A 83 3.92 -10.61 4.64
N ALA A 84 4.26 -11.68 3.96
CA ALA A 84 4.06 -13.06 4.40
C ALA A 84 5.14 -13.50 5.42
N ASP A 85 5.25 -12.77 6.52
CA ASP A 85 6.31 -12.91 7.53
C ASP A 85 6.30 -14.28 8.22
N LEU A 86 5.14 -14.90 8.27
CA LEU A 86 4.94 -16.16 8.99
C LEU A 86 5.30 -17.41 8.16
N ILE A 87 5.50 -17.25 6.87
CA ILE A 87 5.96 -18.32 6.00
C ILE A 87 7.46 -18.54 6.24
N SER A 88 7.85 -19.76 6.57
CA SER A 88 9.25 -20.08 6.84
C SER A 88 10.09 -20.13 5.57
N THR A 89 11.35 -19.75 5.69
CA THR A 89 12.32 -19.83 4.59
C THR A 89 12.61 -21.28 4.18
N ASN A 90 12.60 -22.22 5.14
CA ASN A 90 12.74 -23.64 4.85
C ASN A 90 11.61 -24.15 3.94
N THR A 91 10.36 -23.79 4.25
CA THR A 91 9.23 -24.18 3.41
C THR A 91 9.35 -23.62 1.99
N LEU A 92 9.83 -22.39 1.83
CA LEU A 92 10.07 -21.82 0.50
C LEU A 92 11.19 -22.55 -0.25
N GLY A 93 12.26 -22.93 0.44
CA GLY A 93 13.34 -23.76 -0.12
C GLY A 93 12.82 -25.12 -0.60
N GLU A 94 12.15 -25.86 0.28
CA GLU A 94 11.54 -27.16 -0.04
C GLU A 94 10.59 -27.07 -1.25
N LEU A 95 9.75 -26.03 -1.33
CA LEU A 95 8.85 -25.82 -2.46
C LEU A 95 9.60 -25.54 -3.77
N LYS A 96 10.72 -24.81 -3.73
CA LYS A 96 11.51 -24.54 -4.93
C LYS A 96 12.28 -25.80 -5.39
N ASP A 97 12.70 -26.64 -4.48
CA ASP A 97 13.36 -27.93 -4.78
C ASP A 97 12.34 -28.93 -5.38
N GLU A 98 11.13 -28.99 -4.80
CA GLU A 98 10.07 -29.88 -5.28
C GLU A 98 9.45 -29.41 -6.62
N TYR A 99 9.38 -28.09 -6.83
CA TYR A 99 8.80 -27.47 -8.03
C TYR A 99 9.80 -26.52 -8.72
N PRO A 100 10.79 -27.03 -9.51
CA PRO A 100 11.86 -26.21 -10.09
C PRO A 100 11.40 -25.08 -11.02
N PHE A 101 10.20 -25.20 -11.60
CA PHE A 101 9.61 -24.16 -12.46
C PHE A 101 8.76 -23.13 -11.71
N LEU A 102 8.53 -23.34 -10.42
CA LEU A 102 7.77 -22.42 -9.58
C LEU A 102 8.47 -21.07 -9.49
N LYS A 103 7.75 -20.02 -9.83
CA LYS A 103 8.20 -18.64 -9.63
C LYS A 103 7.68 -18.08 -8.32
N VAL A 104 8.53 -17.32 -7.64
CA VAL A 104 8.17 -16.68 -6.36
C VAL A 104 8.48 -15.19 -6.44
N ALA A 105 7.48 -14.36 -6.22
CA ALA A 105 7.60 -12.91 -6.07
C ALA A 105 7.28 -12.50 -4.63
N GLN A 106 7.87 -11.40 -4.16
CA GLN A 106 7.36 -10.75 -2.94
C GLN A 106 7.12 -9.27 -3.17
N TRP A 107 6.12 -8.72 -2.50
CA TRP A 107 5.90 -7.28 -2.45
C TRP A 107 5.95 -6.76 -1.01
N PHE A 108 6.41 -5.50 -0.88
CA PHE A 108 6.62 -4.86 0.42
C PHE A 108 6.24 -3.38 0.35
N LEU A 109 5.49 -2.90 1.35
CA LEU A 109 4.92 -1.55 1.33
C LEU A 109 5.17 -0.72 2.60
N ASP A 110 5.90 -1.25 3.58
CA ASP A 110 6.25 -0.47 4.79
C ASP A 110 7.46 0.45 4.53
N PRO A 111 7.61 1.54 5.32
CA PRO A 111 8.69 2.50 5.10
C PRO A 111 10.07 1.87 5.30
N LEU A 112 11.00 2.21 4.38
CA LEU A 112 12.38 1.75 4.35
C LEU A 112 13.37 2.91 4.53
N ASN A 113 12.97 3.93 5.25
CA ASN A 113 13.81 5.06 5.61
C ASN A 113 14.84 4.64 6.65
N VAL A 114 16.14 4.80 6.35
CA VAL A 114 17.28 4.40 7.21
C VAL A 114 17.20 4.98 8.62
N ASN A 115 16.74 6.22 8.73
CA ASN A 115 16.56 6.90 10.01
C ASN A 115 15.17 6.68 10.63
N GLY A 116 14.35 5.84 9.99
CA GLY A 116 13.01 5.53 10.49
C GLY A 116 13.02 4.49 11.61
N PRO A 117 12.07 4.56 12.55
CA PRO A 117 12.09 3.71 13.75
C PRO A 117 11.90 2.21 13.44
N ASP A 118 11.32 1.87 12.30
CA ASP A 118 11.05 0.49 11.91
C ASP A 118 12.00 -0.03 10.83
N PHE A 119 13.06 0.73 10.48
CA PHE A 119 13.94 0.41 9.35
C PHE A 119 14.53 -1.00 9.43
N ASN A 120 15.21 -1.33 10.53
CA ASN A 120 15.87 -2.63 10.69
C ASN A 120 14.89 -3.80 10.59
N LYS A 121 13.74 -3.67 11.22
CA LYS A 121 12.67 -4.66 11.15
C LYS A 121 12.16 -4.84 9.71
N ASN A 122 11.86 -3.75 9.03
CA ASN A 122 11.33 -3.76 7.67
C ASN A 122 12.36 -4.28 6.66
N ARG A 123 13.62 -3.86 6.80
CA ARG A 123 14.74 -4.38 6.01
C ARG A 123 14.87 -5.90 6.13
N ASN A 124 14.90 -6.42 7.35
CA ASN A 124 15.07 -7.85 7.61
C ASN A 124 13.92 -8.66 7.01
N ARG A 125 12.67 -8.18 7.08
CA ARG A 125 11.50 -8.83 6.47
C ARG A 125 11.64 -9.02 4.95
N ILE A 126 12.33 -8.11 4.26
CA ILE A 126 12.63 -8.27 2.83
C ILE A 126 13.78 -9.27 2.65
N LEU A 127 14.87 -9.10 3.41
CA LEU A 127 16.11 -9.87 3.24
C LEU A 127 15.94 -11.35 3.57
N ASP A 128 15.17 -11.67 4.61
CA ASP A 128 14.97 -13.06 5.06
C ASP A 128 14.49 -13.98 3.95
N LYS A 129 13.66 -13.49 3.03
CA LYS A 129 13.11 -14.27 1.93
C LYS A 129 13.82 -14.05 0.59
N SER A 130 14.70 -13.05 0.49
CA SER A 130 15.27 -12.62 -0.79
C SER A 130 16.00 -13.71 -1.55
N LYS A 131 16.65 -14.66 -0.88
CA LYS A 131 17.30 -15.77 -1.56
C LYS A 131 16.36 -16.83 -2.15
N PHE A 132 15.08 -16.80 -1.78
CA PHE A 132 14.07 -17.75 -2.25
C PHE A 132 13.07 -17.11 -3.23
N VAL A 133 13.17 -15.82 -3.50
CA VAL A 133 12.29 -15.12 -4.44
C VAL A 133 13.03 -14.77 -5.73
N ASP A 134 12.30 -14.76 -6.83
CA ASP A 134 12.82 -14.38 -8.15
C ASP A 134 12.80 -12.85 -8.33
N SER A 135 11.89 -12.16 -7.64
CA SER A 135 11.74 -10.70 -7.74
C SER A 135 11.12 -10.08 -6.48
N ASN A 136 11.63 -8.90 -6.12
CA ASN A 136 11.07 -8.03 -5.08
C ASN A 136 10.35 -6.83 -5.70
N PHE A 137 9.17 -6.50 -5.17
CA PHE A 137 8.36 -5.35 -5.57
C PHE A 137 8.11 -4.44 -4.37
N ILE A 138 8.65 -3.23 -4.41
CA ILE A 138 8.75 -2.37 -3.25
C ILE A 138 8.12 -1.01 -3.56
N THR A 139 7.36 -0.44 -2.63
CA THR A 139 6.76 0.89 -2.78
C THR A 139 7.74 2.05 -2.50
N THR A 140 9.02 1.74 -2.35
CA THR A 140 10.13 2.69 -2.32
C THR A 140 11.01 2.43 -3.55
N SER A 141 11.59 3.48 -4.13
CA SER A 141 12.50 3.31 -5.26
C SER A 141 13.72 2.46 -4.87
N PRO A 142 14.00 1.33 -5.57
CA PRO A 142 15.12 0.45 -5.21
C PRO A 142 16.50 1.13 -5.27
N ASP A 143 16.69 2.14 -6.11
CA ASP A 143 17.95 2.86 -6.30
C ASP A 143 18.43 3.63 -5.05
N VAL A 144 17.53 3.89 -4.10
CA VAL A 144 17.88 4.52 -2.80
C VAL A 144 18.01 3.52 -1.66
N LEU A 145 17.92 2.22 -1.94
CA LEU A 145 17.95 1.13 -0.95
C LEU A 145 19.23 0.29 -1.09
N ASN A 146 20.32 0.75 -0.48
CA ASN A 146 21.66 0.12 -0.61
C ASN A 146 21.77 -1.31 -0.04
N PHE A 147 20.79 -1.75 0.74
CA PHE A 147 20.80 -3.08 1.35
C PHE A 147 20.19 -4.17 0.48
N LEU A 148 19.55 -3.83 -0.64
CA LEU A 148 18.90 -4.82 -1.49
C LEU A 148 19.92 -5.76 -2.16
N PRO A 149 19.68 -7.08 -2.17
CA PRO A 149 20.60 -8.02 -2.77
C PRO A 149 20.64 -7.86 -4.29
N LYS A 150 21.84 -7.87 -4.85
CA LYS A 150 22.08 -7.68 -6.30
C LYS A 150 21.68 -8.89 -7.16
N ASN A 151 21.63 -10.07 -6.55
CA ASN A 151 21.26 -11.33 -7.22
C ASN A 151 19.74 -11.52 -7.36
N VAL A 152 18.93 -10.63 -6.78
CA VAL A 152 17.46 -10.64 -6.91
C VAL A 152 17.03 -9.40 -7.68
N LYS A 153 16.08 -9.56 -8.58
CA LYS A 153 15.49 -8.41 -9.31
C LYS A 153 14.63 -7.56 -8.36
N ASN A 154 14.94 -6.29 -8.25
CA ASN A 154 14.23 -5.35 -7.38
C ASN A 154 13.53 -4.28 -8.21
N PHE A 155 12.23 -4.11 -8.01
CA PHE A 155 11.39 -3.20 -8.77
C PHE A 155 10.57 -2.29 -7.86
N PHE A 156 10.39 -1.04 -8.28
CA PHE A 156 9.38 -0.17 -7.68
C PHE A 156 8.00 -0.55 -8.19
N ILE A 157 7.01 -0.53 -7.30
CA ILE A 157 5.59 -0.53 -7.62
C ILE A 157 4.86 0.59 -6.88
N PRO A 158 3.93 1.31 -7.53
CA PRO A 158 3.05 2.21 -6.81
C PRO A 158 2.01 1.45 -6.01
N ASN A 159 1.46 2.08 -4.97
CA ASN A 159 0.25 1.55 -4.33
C ASN A 159 -0.91 1.58 -5.34
N PRO A 160 -1.54 0.45 -5.66
CA PRO A 160 -2.55 0.41 -6.71
C PRO A 160 -3.90 0.95 -6.27
N THR A 161 -4.64 1.59 -7.18
CA THR A 161 -6.09 1.78 -7.06
C THR A 161 -6.85 0.57 -7.59
N ASP A 162 -8.05 0.35 -7.05
CA ASP A 162 -8.98 -0.64 -7.57
C ASP A 162 -10.37 -0.02 -7.79
N PRO A 163 -10.99 -0.15 -8.98
CA PRO A 163 -12.26 0.48 -9.28
C PRO A 163 -13.43 0.00 -8.44
N SER A 164 -13.30 -1.13 -7.75
CA SER A 164 -14.30 -1.61 -6.80
C SER A 164 -14.11 -1.08 -5.38
N ILE A 165 -12.98 -0.43 -5.10
CA ILE A 165 -12.63 0.13 -3.78
C ILE A 165 -12.64 1.66 -3.82
N GLU A 166 -11.92 2.27 -4.76
CA GLU A 166 -11.86 3.73 -4.94
C GLU A 166 -13.00 4.22 -5.83
N THR A 167 -14.23 4.22 -5.30
CA THR A 167 -15.46 4.47 -6.07
C THR A 167 -15.93 5.92 -6.05
N LEU A 168 -15.39 6.75 -5.15
CA LEU A 168 -15.85 8.12 -4.96
C LEU A 168 -15.31 9.08 -6.03
N ASN A 169 -16.06 10.16 -6.26
CA ASN A 169 -15.70 11.25 -7.16
C ASN A 169 -15.90 12.60 -6.44
N ASN A 170 -15.08 12.86 -5.41
CA ASN A 170 -15.23 14.06 -4.57
C ASN A 170 -15.13 15.37 -5.36
N PHE A 171 -14.49 15.36 -6.53
CA PHE A 171 -14.48 16.52 -7.42
C PHE A 171 -15.86 16.87 -8.01
N ASN A 172 -16.84 15.96 -7.98
CA ASN A 172 -18.18 16.22 -8.51
C ASN A 172 -19.17 16.80 -7.50
N LYS A 173 -18.78 16.92 -6.23
CA LYS A 173 -19.70 17.33 -5.17
C LYS A 173 -19.12 18.43 -4.30
N ASN A 174 -20.01 19.11 -3.56
CA ASN A 174 -19.62 20.02 -2.50
C ASN A 174 -19.22 19.21 -1.27
N CYS A 175 -18.02 19.46 -0.76
CA CYS A 175 -17.48 18.79 0.41
C CYS A 175 -17.55 19.73 1.62
N SER A 176 -17.97 19.21 2.77
CA SER A 176 -18.10 19.99 4.01
C SER A 176 -16.77 20.29 4.69
N ASN A 177 -15.75 19.46 4.45
CA ASN A 177 -14.42 19.58 5.02
C ASN A 177 -13.38 19.89 3.95
N ASP A 178 -12.31 20.58 4.35
CA ASP A 178 -11.26 20.97 3.41
C ASP A 178 -10.17 19.90 3.30
N VAL A 179 -9.66 19.38 4.43
CA VAL A 179 -8.53 18.45 4.44
C VAL A 179 -8.81 17.23 5.30
N PHE A 180 -8.65 16.04 4.70
CA PHE A 180 -8.73 14.76 5.38
C PHE A 180 -7.33 14.22 5.71
N PHE A 181 -7.17 13.67 6.92
CA PHE A 181 -6.02 12.89 7.32
C PHE A 181 -6.40 11.83 8.34
N ALA A 182 -6.03 10.58 8.09
CA ALA A 182 -6.27 9.48 9.00
C ALA A 182 -5.03 8.57 9.12
N LEU A 183 -4.81 8.06 10.33
CA LEU A 183 -3.79 7.07 10.59
C LEU A 183 -4.25 6.03 11.63
N SER A 184 -3.49 4.93 11.73
CA SER A 184 -3.79 3.82 12.65
C SER A 184 -2.62 3.49 13.59
N HIS A 185 -1.65 4.39 13.73
CA HIS A 185 -0.51 4.19 14.64
C HIS A 185 -0.97 4.18 16.10
N GLY A 186 -0.40 3.31 16.92
CA GLY A 186 -0.82 3.15 18.33
C GLY A 186 -2.16 2.43 18.53
N VAL A 187 -2.74 1.88 17.47
CA VAL A 187 -4.02 1.16 17.52
C VAL A 187 -3.81 -0.28 17.97
N HIS A 188 -4.60 -0.70 18.94
CA HIS A 188 -4.72 -2.09 19.36
C HIS A 188 -6.16 -2.57 19.23
N ARG A 189 -6.37 -3.71 18.55
CA ARG A 189 -7.70 -4.29 18.27
C ARG A 189 -8.72 -3.30 17.68
N GLY A 190 -8.23 -2.32 16.89
CA GLY A 190 -9.07 -1.35 16.19
C GLY A 190 -9.33 -0.04 16.92
N SER A 191 -8.85 0.13 18.15
CA SER A 191 -9.03 1.35 18.94
C SER A 191 -7.69 1.89 19.42
N LEU A 192 -7.58 3.20 19.61
CA LEU A 192 -6.45 3.82 20.30
C LEU A 192 -6.51 3.43 21.78
N LYS A 193 -5.53 2.66 22.23
CA LYS A 193 -5.41 2.24 23.64
C LYS A 193 -4.17 2.83 24.31
N TYR A 194 -3.13 3.06 23.53
CA TYR A 194 -1.86 3.57 24.05
C TYR A 194 -1.40 4.73 23.17
N ARG A 195 -0.94 5.78 23.83
CA ARG A 195 -0.34 6.93 23.18
C ARG A 195 1.13 6.62 22.95
N THR A 196 1.46 6.15 21.75
CA THR A 196 2.85 6.09 21.30
C THR A 196 3.18 7.40 20.57
N PHE A 197 4.40 7.91 20.75
CA PHE A 197 4.86 9.09 20.05
C PHE A 197 4.84 8.86 18.53
N ASP A 198 4.31 9.83 17.80
CA ASP A 198 4.32 9.85 16.34
C ASP A 198 4.68 11.27 15.86
N ASP A 199 5.72 11.37 15.07
CA ASP A 199 6.22 12.64 14.51
C ASP A 199 5.17 13.39 13.67
N ARG A 200 4.23 12.66 13.06
CA ARG A 200 3.10 13.24 12.32
C ARG A 200 2.15 14.05 13.20
N GLU A 201 2.01 13.72 14.48
CA GLU A 201 1.19 14.53 15.40
C GLU A 201 1.74 15.95 15.56
N ILE A 202 3.07 16.10 15.65
CA ILE A 202 3.71 17.42 15.74
C ILE A 202 3.46 18.21 14.46
N PHE A 203 3.64 17.57 13.32
CA PHE A 203 3.39 18.17 12.01
C PHE A 203 1.95 18.66 11.87
N ILE A 204 0.99 17.79 12.19
CA ILE A 204 -0.44 18.13 12.13
C ILE A 204 -0.80 19.27 13.08
N LYS A 205 -0.33 19.26 14.33
CA LYS A 205 -0.57 20.36 15.28
C LYS A 205 -0.06 21.71 14.76
N LYS A 206 1.16 21.72 14.18
CA LYS A 206 1.69 22.94 13.56
C LYS A 206 0.82 23.40 12.39
N LEU A 207 0.40 22.50 11.51
CA LEU A 207 -0.45 22.81 10.37
C LEU A 207 -1.79 23.40 10.80
N LEU A 208 -2.44 22.80 11.80
CA LEU A 208 -3.70 23.32 12.36
C LEU A 208 -3.57 24.74 12.90
N ASN A 209 -2.47 25.05 13.60
CA ASN A 209 -2.20 26.37 14.13
C ASN A 209 -1.97 27.43 13.05
N MET A 210 -1.37 27.03 11.91
CA MET A 210 -1.08 27.94 10.79
C MET A 210 -2.29 28.23 9.91
N SER A 211 -3.32 27.38 9.94
CA SER A 211 -4.47 27.45 9.02
C SER A 211 -5.80 27.29 9.75
N LYS A 212 -6.05 28.15 10.74
CA LYS A 212 -7.24 28.11 11.64
C LYS A 212 -8.59 28.18 10.91
N ASN A 213 -8.64 28.75 9.71
CA ASN A 213 -9.87 28.90 8.91
C ASN A 213 -10.16 27.67 8.02
N ILE A 214 -9.32 26.64 8.08
CA ILE A 214 -9.47 25.40 7.32
C ILE A 214 -10.20 24.36 8.18
N LYS A 215 -11.16 23.68 7.59
CA LYS A 215 -11.88 22.58 8.22
C LYS A 215 -11.14 21.27 8.00
N TYR A 216 -10.47 20.80 9.04
CA TYR A 216 -9.75 19.54 9.05
C TYR A 216 -10.61 18.40 9.58
N ASP A 217 -10.51 17.24 8.94
CA ASP A 217 -11.14 15.98 9.35
C ASP A 217 -10.03 14.96 9.64
N ILE A 218 -9.67 14.80 10.92
CA ILE A 218 -8.46 14.10 11.36
C ILE A 218 -8.81 12.97 12.31
N PHE A 219 -8.28 11.77 12.04
CA PHE A 219 -8.55 10.55 12.80
C PHE A 219 -7.27 9.80 13.17
N GLY A 220 -7.31 9.09 14.30
CA GLY A 220 -6.23 8.23 14.77
C GLY A 220 -5.11 8.97 15.49
N ILE A 221 -5.24 10.28 15.74
CA ILE A 221 -4.33 11.12 16.52
C ILE A 221 -5.12 12.08 17.42
N ASN A 222 -4.45 12.77 18.32
CA ASN A 222 -5.04 13.77 19.22
C ASN A 222 -6.24 13.23 20.01
N ASN A 223 -6.18 11.97 20.47
CA ASN A 223 -7.25 11.24 21.16
C ASN A 223 -8.52 11.00 20.32
N VAL A 224 -8.51 11.30 19.02
CA VAL A 224 -9.59 10.94 18.11
C VAL A 224 -9.40 9.49 17.67
N GLN A 225 -10.44 8.69 17.78
CA GLN A 225 -10.39 7.27 17.38
C GLN A 225 -10.15 7.12 15.88
N PRO A 226 -9.45 6.04 15.45
CA PRO A 226 -9.30 5.73 14.04
C PRO A 226 -10.64 5.28 13.45
N ILE A 227 -10.78 5.46 12.15
CA ILE A 227 -11.96 5.04 11.37
C ILE A 227 -11.58 3.89 10.42
N TRP A 228 -12.54 3.03 10.13
CA TRP A 228 -12.31 1.80 9.40
C TRP A 228 -13.43 1.51 8.39
N ALA A 229 -13.11 0.74 7.35
CA ALA A 229 -14.04 0.18 6.39
C ALA A 229 -15.05 1.21 5.84
N ASP A 230 -16.33 0.96 5.93
CA ASP A 230 -17.37 1.84 5.42
C ASP A 230 -17.37 3.25 6.07
N GLN A 231 -17.11 3.34 7.37
CA GLN A 231 -16.98 4.63 8.04
C GLN A 231 -15.82 5.46 7.46
N TYR A 232 -14.70 4.83 7.11
CA TYR A 232 -13.59 5.52 6.44
C TYR A 232 -14.04 6.08 5.08
N ILE A 233 -14.74 5.27 4.28
CA ILE A 233 -15.24 5.69 2.96
C ILE A 233 -16.26 6.83 3.09
N LYS A 234 -17.20 6.73 4.02
CA LYS A 234 -18.18 7.80 4.30
C LYS A 234 -17.50 9.10 4.72
N THR A 235 -16.49 9.00 5.58
CA THR A 235 -15.78 10.16 6.11
C THR A 235 -14.93 10.85 5.03
N ILE A 236 -14.08 10.10 4.32
CA ILE A 236 -13.23 10.67 3.26
C ILE A 236 -14.08 11.30 2.14
N SER A 237 -15.32 10.81 1.96
CA SER A 237 -16.25 11.35 0.96
C SER A 237 -16.65 12.80 1.19
N ASN A 238 -16.40 13.37 2.37
CA ASN A 238 -16.79 14.72 2.74
C ASN A 238 -15.66 15.75 2.64
N SER A 239 -14.47 15.35 2.17
CA SER A 239 -13.30 16.22 2.12
C SER A 239 -12.87 16.58 0.71
N LYS A 240 -12.38 17.81 0.53
CA LYS A 240 -11.88 18.35 -0.75
C LYS A 240 -10.50 17.85 -1.10
N MET A 241 -9.63 17.77 -0.10
CA MET A 241 -8.19 17.44 -0.21
C MET A 241 -7.86 16.33 0.77
N GLY A 242 -6.78 15.61 0.52
CA GLY A 242 -6.23 14.63 1.45
C GLY A 242 -4.72 14.81 1.60
N LEU A 243 -4.23 14.72 2.83
CA LEU A 243 -2.82 14.82 3.13
C LEU A 243 -2.15 13.44 3.08
N ASN A 244 -1.19 13.28 2.17
CA ASN A 244 -0.31 12.11 2.13
C ASN A 244 0.96 12.40 2.96
N LEU A 245 0.87 12.16 4.26
CA LEU A 245 1.96 12.33 5.22
C LEU A 245 2.37 10.96 5.75
N SER A 246 3.59 10.52 5.42
CA SER A 246 4.16 9.26 5.89
C SER A 246 5.00 9.47 7.15
N ARG A 247 5.23 8.39 7.90
CA ARG A 247 6.07 8.40 9.09
C ARG A 247 7.55 8.51 8.71
N GLY A 248 8.29 9.34 9.43
CA GLY A 248 9.70 9.61 9.17
C GLY A 248 9.91 10.59 8.01
N SER A 249 11.17 10.75 7.60
CA SER A 249 11.52 11.64 6.49
C SER A 249 11.03 11.09 5.15
N PRO A 250 10.61 11.94 4.20
CA PRO A 250 10.25 11.51 2.86
C PRO A 250 11.42 10.81 2.16
N ILE A 251 11.12 9.73 1.47
CA ILE A 251 12.08 8.98 0.65
C ILE A 251 11.51 8.78 -0.76
N LYS A 252 12.39 8.67 -1.76
CA LYS A 252 12.02 8.59 -3.18
C LYS A 252 10.97 7.49 -3.43
N TYR A 253 9.87 7.89 -4.04
CA TYR A 253 8.69 7.10 -4.44
C TYR A 253 7.91 6.44 -3.30
N TYR A 254 8.35 6.57 -2.05
CA TYR A 254 7.59 6.00 -0.95
C TYR A 254 6.29 6.78 -0.68
N SER A 255 5.22 6.04 -0.61
CA SER A 255 3.95 6.49 -0.05
C SER A 255 3.25 5.32 0.64
N SER A 256 2.42 5.61 1.65
CA SER A 256 1.49 4.61 2.16
C SER A 256 0.30 4.44 1.21
N ASP A 257 -0.54 3.45 1.45
CA ASP A 257 -1.80 3.23 0.70
C ASP A 257 -2.80 4.39 0.82
N ARG A 258 -2.56 5.34 1.74
CA ARG A 258 -3.32 6.60 1.84
C ARG A 258 -3.30 7.39 0.53
N LEU A 259 -2.17 7.38 -0.19
CA LEU A 259 -2.06 8.04 -1.50
C LEU A 259 -3.12 7.53 -2.48
N THR A 260 -3.27 6.23 -2.55
CA THR A 260 -4.27 5.57 -3.41
C THR A 260 -5.70 5.91 -2.98
N GLN A 261 -5.95 5.92 -1.67
CA GLN A 261 -7.27 6.23 -1.11
C GLN A 261 -7.67 7.69 -1.39
N ILE A 262 -6.75 8.63 -1.28
CA ILE A 262 -6.98 10.05 -1.55
C ILE A 262 -7.19 10.27 -3.06
N THR A 263 -6.19 9.94 -3.86
CA THR A 263 -6.21 10.23 -5.29
C THR A 263 -7.29 9.43 -6.02
N GLY A 264 -7.42 8.15 -5.68
CA GLY A 264 -8.40 7.24 -6.28
C GLY A 264 -9.84 7.60 -5.98
N ASN A 265 -10.13 8.28 -4.87
CA ASN A 265 -11.46 8.77 -4.52
C ASN A 265 -11.75 10.20 -4.98
N GLY A 266 -10.83 10.80 -5.72
CA GLY A 266 -11.07 12.11 -6.36
C GLY A 266 -10.97 13.29 -5.41
N LEU A 267 -10.09 13.20 -4.41
CA LEU A 267 -9.63 14.33 -3.62
C LEU A 267 -8.38 14.93 -4.25
N VAL A 268 -8.10 16.20 -3.98
CA VAL A 268 -6.79 16.77 -4.26
C VAL A 268 -5.75 16.14 -3.34
N THR A 269 -4.71 15.59 -3.91
CA THR A 269 -3.62 14.97 -3.15
C THR A 269 -2.58 16.01 -2.78
N LEU A 270 -2.32 16.16 -1.48
CA LEU A 270 -1.25 16.99 -0.93
C LEU A 270 -0.07 16.07 -0.59
N ILE A 271 1.08 16.25 -1.24
CA ILE A 271 2.23 15.35 -1.13
C ILE A 271 3.55 16.13 -1.07
N ASP A 272 4.48 15.68 -0.21
CA ASP A 272 5.82 16.27 -0.10
C ASP A 272 6.61 16.05 -1.41
N GLU A 273 7.20 17.11 -1.96
CA GLU A 273 7.98 17.06 -3.23
C GLU A 273 9.22 16.17 -3.13
N LYS A 274 9.76 15.96 -1.92
CA LYS A 274 10.91 15.09 -1.68
C LYS A 274 10.61 13.62 -1.97
N THR A 275 9.32 13.24 -2.03
CA THR A 275 8.90 11.89 -2.47
C THR A 275 9.18 11.64 -3.96
N LYS A 276 9.50 12.68 -4.74
CA LYS A 276 9.75 12.61 -6.19
C LYS A 276 8.57 12.09 -7.03
N TYR A 277 7.34 12.16 -6.51
CA TYR A 277 6.16 11.83 -7.32
C TYR A 277 5.93 12.81 -8.49
N ARG A 278 6.68 13.94 -8.53
CA ARG A 278 6.76 14.80 -9.72
C ARG A 278 7.28 14.09 -10.97
N ASP A 279 7.98 12.99 -10.81
CA ASP A 279 8.44 12.17 -11.95
C ASP A 279 7.23 11.50 -12.66
N PHE A 280 6.10 11.39 -11.98
CA PHE A 280 4.88 10.76 -12.49
C PHE A 280 3.71 11.73 -12.67
N PHE A 281 3.60 12.77 -11.83
CA PHE A 281 2.47 13.70 -11.79
C PHE A 281 2.96 15.15 -11.81
N ASN A 282 2.15 16.06 -12.35
CA ASN A 282 2.42 17.49 -12.36
C ASN A 282 1.44 18.27 -11.46
N ASP A 283 1.62 19.59 -11.34
CA ASP A 283 0.80 20.46 -10.48
C ASP A 283 -0.68 20.59 -10.91
N LYS A 284 -1.03 20.10 -12.10
CA LYS A 284 -2.44 20.01 -12.55
C LYS A 284 -3.12 18.70 -12.09
N GLU A 285 -2.37 17.80 -11.47
CA GLU A 285 -2.80 16.44 -11.09
C GLU A 285 -2.64 16.16 -9.60
N MET A 286 -1.62 16.74 -8.95
CA MET A 286 -1.36 16.68 -7.51
C MET A 286 -0.79 18.01 -7.02
N VAL A 287 -0.84 18.26 -5.72
CA VAL A 287 -0.27 19.44 -5.08
C VAL A 287 0.97 19.04 -4.31
N PHE A 288 2.12 19.46 -4.80
CA PHE A 288 3.40 19.21 -4.18
C PHE A 288 3.77 20.35 -3.24
N TYR A 289 4.21 20.05 -2.03
CA TYR A 289 4.67 21.06 -1.08
C TYR A 289 6.12 20.82 -0.65
N LYS A 290 6.84 21.91 -0.37
CA LYS A 290 8.24 21.92 0.04
C LYS A 290 8.43 21.83 1.55
N ASN A 291 7.54 22.46 2.28
CA ASN A 291 7.54 22.56 3.74
C ASN A 291 6.13 22.87 4.24
N ILE A 292 5.96 22.98 5.56
CA ILE A 292 4.66 23.16 6.19
C ILE A 292 4.03 24.53 5.87
N SER A 293 4.84 25.59 5.70
CA SER A 293 4.33 26.92 5.33
C SER A 293 3.76 26.91 3.92
N ASP A 294 4.51 26.37 2.95
CA ASP A 294 4.08 26.19 1.57
C ASP A 294 2.81 25.30 1.49
N LEU A 295 2.74 24.24 2.32
CA LEU A 295 1.54 23.40 2.42
C LEU A 295 0.34 24.20 2.89
N SER A 296 0.48 24.98 3.96
CA SER A 296 -0.61 25.83 4.52
C SER A 296 -1.13 26.82 3.49
N GLU A 297 -0.24 27.52 2.78
CA GLU A 297 -0.60 28.47 1.73
C GLU A 297 -1.37 27.79 0.58
N LYS A 298 -0.91 26.63 0.13
CA LYS A 298 -1.56 25.86 -0.92
C LYS A 298 -2.93 25.34 -0.51
N ILE A 299 -3.10 24.88 0.73
CA ILE A 299 -4.38 24.47 1.28
C ILE A 299 -5.35 25.67 1.27
N LEU A 300 -4.93 26.82 1.78
CA LEU A 300 -5.74 28.05 1.81
C LEU A 300 -6.16 28.50 0.40
N LYS A 301 -5.25 28.43 -0.56
CA LYS A 301 -5.55 28.78 -1.96
C LYS A 301 -6.61 27.85 -2.55
N ILE A 302 -6.42 26.53 -2.41
CA ILE A 302 -7.29 25.53 -3.03
C ILE A 302 -8.66 25.47 -2.33
N SER A 303 -8.72 25.70 -1.01
CA SER A 303 -9.99 25.72 -0.28
C SER A 303 -10.95 26.81 -0.76
N LYS A 304 -10.40 27.92 -1.27
CA LYS A 304 -11.14 29.09 -1.80
C LYS A 304 -11.45 28.99 -3.30
N ASP A 305 -10.72 28.17 -4.06
CA ASP A 305 -10.90 28.02 -5.51
C ASP A 305 -11.46 26.64 -5.86
N GLU A 306 -12.78 26.58 -5.86
CA GLU A 306 -13.51 25.33 -6.12
C GLU A 306 -13.31 24.82 -7.55
N LYS A 307 -13.11 25.70 -8.54
CA LYS A 307 -12.83 25.31 -9.93
C LYS A 307 -11.46 24.67 -10.07
N LEU A 308 -10.45 25.26 -9.45
CA LEU A 308 -9.08 24.72 -9.41
C LEU A 308 -9.07 23.37 -8.67
N ARG A 309 -9.68 23.29 -7.50
CA ARG A 309 -9.81 22.08 -6.69
C ARG A 309 -10.38 20.91 -7.50
N LYS A 310 -11.55 21.14 -8.13
CA LYS A 310 -12.24 20.12 -8.96
C LYS A 310 -11.37 19.68 -10.15
N SER A 311 -10.72 20.62 -10.81
CA SER A 311 -9.84 20.32 -11.96
C SER A 311 -8.66 19.43 -11.57
N ILE A 312 -7.93 19.79 -10.50
CA ILE A 312 -6.77 19.02 -10.04
C ILE A 312 -7.20 17.59 -9.61
N ALA A 313 -8.22 17.49 -8.78
CA ALA A 313 -8.71 16.21 -8.27
C ALA A 313 -9.19 15.28 -9.38
N LYS A 314 -9.92 15.78 -10.38
CA LYS A 314 -10.39 15.02 -11.53
C LYS A 314 -9.23 14.49 -12.37
N LYS A 315 -8.26 15.35 -12.69
CA LYS A 315 -7.07 14.96 -13.49
C LYS A 315 -6.19 13.98 -12.73
N GLY A 316 -5.95 14.23 -11.44
CA GLY A 316 -5.18 13.33 -10.57
C GLY A 316 -5.78 11.93 -10.52
N LYS A 317 -7.10 11.83 -10.22
CA LYS A 317 -7.81 10.56 -10.25
C LYS A 317 -7.72 9.87 -11.60
N ALA A 318 -8.01 10.58 -12.68
CA ALA A 318 -8.01 10.00 -14.03
C ALA A 318 -6.65 9.39 -14.38
N LYS A 319 -5.55 10.10 -14.09
CA LYS A 319 -4.19 9.62 -14.36
C LYS A 319 -3.81 8.45 -13.44
N TYR A 320 -4.11 8.56 -12.14
CA TYR A 320 -3.80 7.49 -11.18
C TYR A 320 -4.53 6.19 -11.53
N MET A 321 -5.84 6.27 -11.80
CA MET A 321 -6.65 5.13 -12.22
C MET A 321 -6.20 4.53 -13.56
N LYS A 322 -5.68 5.35 -14.47
CA LYS A 322 -5.19 4.89 -15.77
C LYS A 322 -3.86 4.14 -15.64
N PHE A 323 -2.91 4.67 -14.87
CA PHE A 323 -1.54 4.17 -14.87
C PHE A 323 -1.15 3.41 -13.60
N PHE A 324 -1.76 3.67 -12.45
CA PHE A 324 -1.43 3.06 -11.15
C PHE A 324 -2.57 2.17 -10.64
N ASN A 325 -3.27 1.49 -11.54
CA ASN A 325 -4.38 0.61 -11.17
C ASN A 325 -3.92 -0.82 -10.85
N SER A 326 -4.77 -1.56 -10.14
CA SER A 326 -4.51 -2.93 -9.69
C SER A 326 -4.19 -3.90 -10.83
N LYS A 327 -4.83 -3.75 -12.01
CA LYS A 327 -4.55 -4.60 -13.18
C LYS A 327 -3.13 -4.41 -13.70
N LEU A 328 -2.64 -3.16 -13.77
CA LEU A 328 -1.31 -2.86 -14.26
C LEU A 328 -0.23 -3.30 -13.24
N VAL A 329 -0.45 -3.05 -11.95
CA VAL A 329 0.50 -3.47 -10.91
C VAL A 329 0.58 -5.00 -10.86
N ALA A 330 -0.55 -5.70 -10.89
CA ALA A 330 -0.57 -7.16 -10.95
C ALA A 330 0.12 -7.71 -12.20
N GLN A 331 -0.12 -7.10 -13.37
CA GLN A 331 0.55 -7.49 -14.61
C GLN A 331 2.06 -7.24 -14.54
N PHE A 332 2.49 -6.13 -13.95
CA PHE A 332 3.90 -5.81 -13.77
C PHE A 332 4.60 -6.85 -12.89
N ILE A 333 3.98 -7.25 -11.78
CA ILE A 333 4.50 -8.31 -10.90
C ILE A 333 4.69 -9.61 -11.70
N ILE A 334 3.70 -10.00 -12.49
CA ILE A 334 3.78 -11.19 -13.33
C ILE A 334 4.90 -11.04 -14.37
N ASP A 335 4.90 -9.97 -15.14
CA ASP A 335 5.81 -9.78 -16.28
C ASP A 335 7.27 -9.77 -15.80
N ARG A 336 7.57 -9.03 -14.72
CA ARG A 336 8.95 -8.94 -14.21
C ARG A 336 9.44 -10.22 -13.57
N THR A 337 8.56 -10.95 -12.87
CA THR A 337 8.92 -12.23 -12.27
C THR A 337 9.19 -13.29 -13.34
N LEU A 338 8.44 -13.28 -14.42
CA LEU A 338 8.62 -14.20 -15.55
C LEU A 338 9.65 -13.75 -16.60
N GLY A 339 10.32 -12.61 -16.39
CA GLY A 339 11.34 -12.09 -17.28
C GLY A 339 10.84 -11.39 -18.54
N ILE A 340 9.57 -10.98 -18.58
CA ILE A 340 8.98 -10.26 -19.71
C ILE A 340 9.30 -8.77 -19.59
N ASN A 341 10.01 -8.23 -20.58
CA ASN A 341 10.49 -6.83 -20.60
C ASN A 341 9.67 -5.95 -21.54
N ASP A 342 8.52 -5.47 -21.08
CA ASP A 342 7.72 -4.46 -21.79
C ASP A 342 7.78 -3.10 -21.07
N LYS A 343 8.84 -2.32 -21.35
CA LYS A 343 9.12 -1.03 -20.70
C LYS A 343 8.06 0.04 -20.98
N LYS A 344 7.50 0.06 -22.17
CA LYS A 344 6.57 1.12 -22.63
C LYS A 344 5.21 1.06 -21.93
N LYS A 345 4.88 -0.04 -21.29
CA LYS A 345 3.57 -0.29 -20.69
C LYS A 345 3.39 0.34 -19.31
N TYR A 346 4.45 0.57 -18.59
CA TYR A 346 4.42 0.97 -17.18
C TYR A 346 5.04 2.35 -16.98
N LEU A 347 4.23 3.32 -16.55
CA LEU A 347 4.68 4.70 -16.34
C LEU A 347 5.84 4.81 -15.33
N TRP A 348 5.90 3.91 -14.37
CA TRP A 348 6.89 3.90 -13.29
C TRP A 348 8.15 3.07 -13.60
N HIS A 349 8.26 2.55 -14.79
CA HIS A 349 9.38 1.71 -15.19
C HIS A 349 9.84 2.12 -16.59
N SER A 350 10.80 3.01 -16.62
CA SER A 350 11.51 3.48 -17.82
C SER A 350 12.75 2.64 -18.11
#